data_dff0b1446c9e3c3eacebbe1634c35a74
#
_entry.id   dff0b1446c9e3c3eacebbe1634c35a74
#
_cell.length_a   1.000
_cell.length_b   1.000
_cell.length_c   1.000
_cell.angle_alpha   90.00
_cell.angle_beta   90.00
_cell.angle_gamma   90.00
#
_symmetry.space_group_name_H-M   'P 1'
#
loop_
_entity.id
_entity.type
_entity.pdbx_description
1 polymer ?
#
loop_
_entity_poly.entity_id
_entity_poly.type
_entity_poly.pdbx_seq_one_letter_code
_entity_poly.pdbx_strand_id
1 'polypeptide(L)'
;MLPLFFVFCLAHDIYYNYVCSMENLTKKLVKVQGSLKAPKNQRNNFGNYNYRSCEDILEAVKPLLMKEGLLLTISDSIAPDPLFVNAVAEITDGKDKISVRAQAGINLNRKGMDIAQSYGASSSYARKYALNGLFLIDDTKDADATNNHSKVPQNASTDVLEPSKDWLEESGDKFNKAKDAITKKGFTIADIRKKYKVSKKVEKLLLT
;
A
#
# COMPACT_ATOMS: atom_id res chain seq x y z
N MET A 1 10.51 51.20 29.25
CA MET A 1 9.38 50.37 29.69
C MET A 1 8.26 50.52 28.67
N LEU A 2 8.12 49.63 27.71
CA LEU A 2 7.00 49.67 26.76
C LEU A 2 5.71 49.36 27.52
N PRO A 3 4.65 50.12 27.28
CA PRO A 3 3.40 49.95 28.01
C PRO A 3 2.78 48.61 27.64
N LEU A 4 2.32 47.85 28.65
CA LEU A 4 1.69 46.53 28.55
C LEU A 4 0.57 46.46 27.47
N PHE A 5 -0.07 47.58 27.23
CA PHE A 5 -1.12 47.77 26.22
C PHE A 5 -0.61 47.58 24.78
N PHE A 6 0.64 47.94 24.49
CA PHE A 6 1.22 47.80 23.14
C PHE A 6 1.59 46.35 22.82
N VAL A 7 1.98 45.58 23.83
CA VAL A 7 2.30 44.13 23.68
C VAL A 7 1.03 43.32 23.45
N PHE A 8 -0.08 43.70 24.11
CA PHE A 8 -1.38 43.01 23.91
C PHE A 8 -1.97 43.30 22.53
N CYS A 9 -1.83 44.51 21.99
CA CYS A 9 -2.31 44.85 20.66
C CYS A 9 -1.54 44.12 19.57
N LEU A 10 -0.20 44.08 19.67
CA LEU A 10 0.66 43.32 18.75
C LEU A 10 0.38 41.81 18.77
N ALA A 11 0.16 41.23 19.95
CA ALA A 11 -0.17 39.81 20.07
C ALA A 11 -1.55 39.49 19.47
N HIS A 12 -2.53 40.37 19.64
CA HIS A 12 -3.86 40.21 19.03
C HIS A 12 -3.81 40.32 17.51
N ASP A 13 -3.07 41.27 16.95
CA ASP A 13 -2.94 41.46 15.51
C ASP A 13 -2.18 40.28 14.86
N ILE A 14 -1.14 39.77 15.51
CA ILE A 14 -0.40 38.59 15.07
C ILE A 14 -1.32 37.33 15.07
N TYR A 15 -2.06 37.14 16.15
CA TYR A 15 -3.00 36.00 16.28
C TYR A 15 -4.12 36.08 15.24
N TYR A 16 -4.72 37.27 15.07
CA TYR A 16 -5.79 37.50 14.10
C TYR A 16 -5.30 37.27 12.66
N ASN A 17 -4.12 37.78 12.29
CA ASN A 17 -3.52 37.56 10.99
C ASN A 17 -3.18 36.09 10.75
N TYR A 18 -2.70 35.39 11.79
CA TYR A 18 -2.43 33.93 11.70
C TYR A 18 -3.71 33.13 11.44
N VAL A 19 -4.78 33.38 12.21
CA VAL A 19 -6.07 32.68 12.02
C VAL A 19 -6.67 32.98 10.64
N CYS A 20 -6.60 34.24 10.19
CA CYS A 20 -7.11 34.65 8.87
C CYS A 20 -6.30 33.99 7.70
N SER A 21 -4.99 33.82 7.90
CA SER A 21 -4.10 33.16 6.93
C SER A 21 -4.40 31.66 6.82
N MET A 22 -4.49 30.94 7.94
CA MET A 22 -4.86 29.53 7.98
C MET A 22 -6.23 29.26 7.34
N GLU A 23 -7.19 30.17 7.54
CA GLU A 23 -8.51 30.09 6.90
C GLU A 23 -8.39 30.15 5.38
N ASN A 24 -7.48 30.97 4.84
CA ASN A 24 -7.26 31.08 3.40
C ASN A 24 -6.68 29.78 2.80
N LEU A 25 -5.62 29.22 3.40
CA LEU A 25 -5.02 27.95 2.95
C LEU A 25 -6.04 26.81 3.01
N THR A 26 -6.81 26.71 4.10
CA THR A 26 -7.85 25.69 4.26
C THR A 26 -8.91 25.78 3.17
N LYS A 27 -9.43 26.99 2.88
CA LYS A 27 -10.41 27.23 1.81
C LYS A 27 -9.89 26.80 0.44
N LYS A 28 -8.62 27.10 0.12
CA LYS A 28 -7.98 26.70 -1.13
C LYS A 28 -7.83 25.17 -1.20
N LEU A 29 -7.35 24.54 -0.12
CA LEU A 29 -7.18 23.09 -0.08
C LEU A 29 -8.51 22.35 -0.26
N VAL A 30 -9.59 22.80 0.39
CA VAL A 30 -10.93 22.22 0.23
C VAL A 30 -11.41 22.29 -1.22
N LYS A 31 -11.14 23.38 -1.95
CA LYS A 31 -11.46 23.47 -3.38
C LYS A 31 -10.67 22.46 -4.21
N VAL A 32 -9.37 22.28 -3.91
CA VAL A 32 -8.54 21.27 -4.58
C VAL A 32 -9.09 19.87 -4.30
N GLN A 33 -9.36 19.53 -3.05
CA GLN A 33 -9.92 18.24 -2.65
C GLN A 33 -11.26 17.94 -3.35
N GLY A 34 -12.16 18.91 -3.41
CA GLY A 34 -13.48 18.76 -4.05
C GLY A 34 -13.42 18.66 -5.58
N SER A 35 -12.38 19.23 -6.20
CA SER A 35 -12.22 19.26 -7.65
C SER A 35 -11.34 18.13 -8.21
N LEU A 36 -10.49 17.51 -7.36
CA LEU A 36 -9.52 16.52 -7.80
C LEU A 36 -10.21 15.24 -8.27
N LYS A 37 -9.90 14.82 -9.49
CA LYS A 37 -10.29 13.55 -10.08
C LYS A 37 -9.02 12.78 -10.46
N ALA A 38 -8.75 11.70 -9.75
CA ALA A 38 -7.61 10.83 -10.01
C ALA A 38 -8.11 9.37 -10.16
N PRO A 39 -8.67 9.01 -11.33
CA PRO A 39 -9.26 7.69 -11.54
C PRO A 39 -8.17 6.58 -11.54
N LYS A 40 -8.59 5.34 -11.27
CA LYS A 40 -7.72 4.14 -11.33
C LYS A 40 -7.58 3.65 -12.77
N ASN A 41 -6.75 4.31 -13.57
CA ASN A 41 -6.55 4.03 -15.00
C ASN A 41 -5.44 3.00 -15.28
N GLN A 42 -4.58 2.70 -14.30
CA GLN A 42 -3.56 1.69 -14.43
C GLN A 42 -4.15 0.28 -14.21
N ARG A 43 -3.69 -0.71 -14.99
CA ARG A 43 -4.11 -2.11 -14.87
C ARG A 43 -2.98 -2.97 -14.32
N ASN A 44 -3.20 -3.64 -13.22
CA ASN A 44 -2.33 -4.72 -12.75
C ASN A 44 -2.83 -6.05 -13.32
N ASN A 45 -2.14 -6.57 -14.35
CA ASN A 45 -2.53 -7.81 -15.02
C ASN A 45 -2.31 -9.05 -14.14
N PHE A 46 -1.34 -8.99 -13.21
CA PHE A 46 -1.05 -10.10 -12.30
C PHE A 46 -2.14 -10.25 -11.23
N GLY A 47 -2.56 -9.13 -10.61
CA GLY A 47 -3.60 -9.11 -9.57
C GLY A 47 -5.01 -8.89 -10.13
N ASN A 48 -5.15 -8.68 -11.44
CA ASN A 48 -6.43 -8.43 -12.14
C ASN A 48 -7.29 -7.30 -11.53
N TYR A 49 -6.64 -6.19 -11.11
CA TYR A 49 -7.33 -5.01 -10.56
C TYR A 49 -6.81 -3.72 -11.19
N ASN A 50 -7.65 -2.68 -11.16
CA ASN A 50 -7.26 -1.35 -11.57
C ASN A 50 -6.71 -0.57 -10.37
N TYR A 51 -5.65 0.20 -10.60
CA TYR A 51 -5.03 1.04 -9.57
C TYR A 51 -4.65 2.41 -10.14
N ARG A 52 -4.28 3.35 -9.29
CA ARG A 52 -3.62 4.61 -9.65
C ARG A 52 -2.23 4.62 -9.05
N SER A 53 -1.28 5.18 -9.76
CA SER A 53 0.07 5.40 -9.29
C SER A 53 0.19 6.71 -8.50
N CYS A 54 1.31 6.95 -7.87
CA CYS A 54 1.63 8.23 -7.26
C CYS A 54 1.67 9.34 -8.31
N GLU A 55 2.23 9.03 -9.47
CA GLU A 55 2.38 9.93 -10.62
C GLU A 55 1.01 10.38 -11.18
N ASP A 56 0.04 9.46 -11.26
CA ASP A 56 -1.33 9.79 -11.71
C ASP A 56 -1.98 10.84 -10.79
N ILE A 57 -1.75 10.76 -9.48
CA ILE A 57 -2.26 11.75 -8.52
C ILE A 57 -1.56 13.09 -8.73
N LEU A 58 -0.22 13.08 -8.87
CA LEU A 58 0.57 14.29 -9.05
C LEU A 58 0.18 15.02 -10.34
N GLU A 59 0.02 14.32 -11.46
CA GLU A 59 -0.41 14.92 -12.71
C GLU A 59 -1.83 15.50 -12.62
N ALA A 60 -2.74 14.81 -11.95
CA ALA A 60 -4.12 15.28 -11.79
C ALA A 60 -4.22 16.52 -10.89
N VAL A 61 -3.36 16.65 -9.88
CA VAL A 61 -3.44 17.76 -8.91
C VAL A 61 -2.70 19.03 -9.39
N LYS A 62 -1.66 18.93 -10.20
CA LYS A 62 -0.84 20.08 -10.67
C LYS A 62 -1.68 21.25 -11.20
N PRO A 63 -2.64 21.08 -12.13
CA PRO A 63 -3.43 22.19 -12.62
C PRO A 63 -4.30 22.86 -11.56
N LEU A 64 -4.78 22.10 -10.56
CA LEU A 64 -5.59 22.62 -9.47
C LEU A 64 -4.73 23.42 -8.50
N LEU A 65 -3.52 22.95 -8.18
CA LEU A 65 -2.56 23.68 -7.35
C LEU A 65 -2.15 24.99 -7.99
N MET A 66 -1.86 24.97 -9.29
CA MET A 66 -1.54 26.19 -10.05
C MET A 66 -2.69 27.21 -9.99
N LYS A 67 -3.93 26.75 -10.18
CA LYS A 67 -5.11 27.62 -10.14
C LYS A 67 -5.34 28.27 -8.78
N GLU A 68 -5.11 27.56 -7.69
CA GLU A 68 -5.29 28.06 -6.34
C GLU A 68 -4.03 28.75 -5.76
N GLY A 69 -2.92 28.79 -6.51
CA GLY A 69 -1.65 29.36 -6.07
C GLY A 69 -1.07 28.64 -4.86
N LEU A 70 -1.03 27.30 -4.93
CA LEU A 70 -0.53 26.43 -3.88
C LEU A 70 0.71 25.69 -4.35
N LEU A 71 1.68 25.52 -3.44
CA LEU A 71 2.86 24.68 -3.66
C LEU A 71 2.69 23.36 -2.91
N LEU A 72 2.91 22.25 -3.59
CA LEU A 72 3.00 20.91 -3.01
C LEU A 72 4.46 20.46 -3.03
N THR A 73 4.96 20.00 -1.90
CA THR A 73 6.25 19.31 -1.77
C THR A 73 6.06 17.93 -1.18
N ILE A 74 6.92 16.98 -1.60
CA ILE A 74 6.95 15.64 -1.03
C ILE A 74 8.39 15.32 -0.67
N SER A 75 8.60 14.87 0.56
CA SER A 75 9.89 14.44 1.05
C SER A 75 9.80 13.04 1.65
N ASP A 76 10.88 12.27 1.50
CA ASP A 76 10.99 10.93 2.08
C ASP A 76 12.13 10.91 3.10
N SER A 77 11.95 10.11 4.14
CA SER A 77 12.99 9.73 5.08
C SER A 77 12.87 8.25 5.42
N ILE A 78 13.97 7.67 5.87
CA ILE A 78 14.04 6.24 6.21
C ILE A 78 14.12 6.13 7.73
N ALA A 79 13.22 5.31 8.31
CA ALA A 79 13.33 4.87 9.69
C ALA A 79 14.07 3.52 9.73
N PRO A 80 15.18 3.38 10.47
CA PRO A 80 15.99 2.18 10.45
C PRO A 80 15.39 1.00 11.21
N ASP A 81 14.56 1.25 12.22
CA ASP A 81 13.96 0.19 13.04
C ASP A 81 12.57 0.61 13.57
N PRO A 82 11.49 -0.04 13.13
CA PRO A 82 11.43 -0.95 11.97
C PRO A 82 11.72 -0.26 10.65
N LEU A 83 12.15 -1.02 9.63
CA LEU A 83 12.57 -0.46 8.35
C LEU A 83 11.38 0.02 7.51
N PHE A 84 11.16 1.33 7.51
CA PHE A 84 10.10 2.00 6.77
C PHE A 84 10.61 3.19 5.97
N VAL A 85 9.93 3.48 4.87
CA VAL A 85 9.96 4.80 4.25
C VAL A 85 8.84 5.63 4.85
N ASN A 86 9.20 6.80 5.38
CA ASN A 86 8.26 7.83 5.81
C ASN A 86 8.16 8.87 4.71
N ALA A 87 6.98 9.12 4.18
CA ALA A 87 6.71 10.19 3.25
C ALA A 87 5.90 11.31 3.93
N VAL A 88 6.24 12.55 3.61
CA VAL A 88 5.51 13.75 4.04
C VAL A 88 5.07 14.48 2.79
N ALA A 89 3.77 14.63 2.59
CA ALA A 89 3.18 15.54 1.61
C ALA A 89 2.80 16.83 2.33
N GLU A 90 3.37 17.95 1.90
CA GLU A 90 3.13 19.27 2.49
C GLU A 90 2.63 20.22 1.43
N ILE A 91 1.54 20.92 1.73
CA ILE A 91 0.97 21.98 0.91
C ILE A 91 1.08 23.33 1.61
N THR A 92 1.45 24.36 0.86
CA THR A 92 1.61 25.72 1.40
C THR A 92 1.14 26.77 0.40
N ASP A 93 0.68 27.90 0.90
CA ASP A 93 0.40 29.11 0.13
C ASP A 93 1.52 30.17 0.25
N GLY A 94 2.67 29.78 0.83
CA GLY A 94 3.81 30.63 1.10
C GLY A 94 3.80 31.28 2.47
N LYS A 95 2.70 31.22 3.23
CA LYS A 95 2.58 31.71 4.61
C LYS A 95 2.34 30.58 5.59
N ASP A 96 1.33 29.78 5.32
CA ASP A 96 0.92 28.66 6.14
C ASP A 96 1.16 27.35 5.44
N LYS A 97 1.12 26.25 6.18
CA LYS A 97 1.31 24.91 5.64
C LYS A 97 0.45 23.87 6.35
N ILE A 98 0.04 22.88 5.57
CA ILE A 98 -0.63 21.68 6.05
C ILE A 98 0.15 20.48 5.56
N SER A 99 0.45 19.52 6.41
CA SER A 99 1.19 18.32 6.03
C SER A 99 0.50 17.05 6.51
N VAL A 100 0.63 16.00 5.69
CA VAL A 100 0.18 14.65 6.00
C VAL A 100 1.35 13.69 5.85
N ARG A 101 1.47 12.76 6.79
CA ARG A 101 2.54 11.75 6.82
C ARG A 101 1.95 10.38 6.58
N ALA A 102 2.71 9.54 5.87
CA ALA A 102 2.39 8.14 5.69
C ALA A 102 3.66 7.30 5.66
N GLN A 103 3.50 6.00 5.85
CA GLN A 103 4.60 5.06 5.94
C GLN A 103 4.37 3.86 5.02
N ALA A 104 5.47 3.29 4.50
CA ALA A 104 5.44 2.01 3.82
C ALA A 104 6.64 1.16 4.26
N GLY A 105 6.40 -0.09 4.61
CA GLY A 105 7.43 -1.04 5.01
C GLY A 105 8.35 -1.38 3.84
N ILE A 106 9.62 -1.64 4.12
CA ILE A 106 10.63 -2.06 3.16
C ILE A 106 10.88 -3.56 3.32
N ASN A 107 10.72 -4.32 2.23
CA ASN A 107 11.04 -5.75 2.22
C ASN A 107 12.35 -5.97 1.45
N LEU A 108 13.45 -6.16 2.19
CA LEU A 108 14.78 -6.40 1.62
C LEU A 108 14.94 -7.83 1.04
N ASN A 109 14.08 -8.77 1.41
CA ASN A 109 14.16 -10.18 0.98
C ASN A 109 13.25 -10.50 -0.20
N ARG A 110 12.75 -9.50 -0.91
CA ARG A 110 11.84 -9.71 -2.05
C ARG A 110 12.61 -10.29 -3.24
N LYS A 111 12.26 -11.51 -3.66
CA LYS A 111 12.87 -12.17 -4.81
C LYS A 111 12.70 -11.34 -6.08
N GLY A 112 13.81 -11.16 -6.83
CA GLY A 112 13.80 -10.46 -8.12
C GLY A 112 13.84 -8.93 -8.02
N MET A 113 14.08 -8.38 -6.84
CA MET A 113 14.30 -6.94 -6.65
C MET A 113 15.60 -6.71 -5.88
N ASP A 114 16.39 -5.75 -6.33
CA ASP A 114 17.52 -5.26 -5.56
C ASP A 114 17.06 -4.31 -4.43
N ILE A 115 18.01 -3.90 -3.59
CA ILE A 115 17.74 -3.00 -2.46
C ILE A 115 17.19 -1.66 -2.95
N ALA A 116 17.76 -1.06 -3.99
CA ALA A 116 17.32 0.23 -4.51
C ALA A 116 15.89 0.15 -5.06
N GLN A 117 15.54 -0.93 -5.75
CA GLN A 117 14.18 -1.19 -6.22
C GLN A 117 13.18 -1.38 -5.07
N SER A 118 13.58 -2.08 -4.00
CA SER A 118 12.74 -2.23 -2.80
C SER A 118 12.44 -0.89 -2.12
N TYR A 119 13.46 -0.02 -2.00
CA TYR A 119 13.28 1.35 -1.50
C TYR A 119 12.38 2.17 -2.41
N GLY A 120 12.64 2.19 -3.72
CA GLY A 120 11.83 2.92 -4.70
C GLY A 120 10.36 2.51 -4.69
N ALA A 121 10.08 1.21 -4.61
CA ALA A 121 8.73 0.70 -4.49
C ALA A 121 8.05 1.19 -3.20
N SER A 122 8.72 1.08 -2.04
CA SER A 122 8.18 1.53 -0.76
C SER A 122 7.98 3.04 -0.71
N SER A 123 8.90 3.83 -1.30
CA SER A 123 8.77 5.28 -1.47
C SER A 123 7.51 5.63 -2.27
N SER A 124 7.27 5.00 -3.42
CA SER A 124 6.07 5.24 -4.22
C SER A 124 4.79 4.95 -3.45
N TYR A 125 4.75 3.89 -2.65
CA TYR A 125 3.60 3.59 -1.78
C TYR A 125 3.42 4.62 -0.67
N ALA A 126 4.49 4.98 0.06
CA ALA A 126 4.43 5.94 1.14
C ALA A 126 3.93 7.31 0.65
N ARG A 127 4.48 7.80 -0.48
CA ARG A 127 4.05 9.04 -1.14
C ARG A 127 2.59 8.99 -1.56
N LYS A 128 2.16 7.88 -2.17
CA LYS A 128 0.76 7.71 -2.56
C LYS A 128 -0.17 7.78 -1.37
N TYR A 129 0.15 7.13 -0.26
CA TYR A 129 -0.67 7.18 0.95
C TYR A 129 -0.69 8.57 1.59
N ALA A 130 0.43 9.29 1.60
CA ALA A 130 0.47 10.68 2.07
C ALA A 130 -0.42 11.60 1.22
N LEU A 131 -0.37 11.46 -0.11
CA LEU A 131 -1.23 12.20 -1.04
C LEU A 131 -2.70 11.83 -0.89
N ASN A 132 -3.02 10.54 -0.72
CA ASN A 132 -4.39 10.10 -0.48
C ASN A 132 -4.98 10.76 0.77
N GLY A 133 -4.22 10.81 1.87
CA GLY A 133 -4.65 11.49 3.09
C GLY A 133 -4.77 13.01 2.93
N LEU A 134 -3.83 13.65 2.23
CA LEU A 134 -3.83 15.09 2.03
C LEU A 134 -5.00 15.56 1.14
N PHE A 135 -5.31 14.81 0.10
CA PHE A 135 -6.35 15.16 -0.88
C PHE A 135 -7.66 14.40 -0.68
N LEU A 136 -7.81 13.62 0.39
CA LEU A 136 -9.00 12.81 0.71
C LEU A 136 -9.39 11.88 -0.45
N ILE A 137 -8.38 11.25 -1.07
CA ILE A 137 -8.61 10.30 -2.16
C ILE A 137 -8.87 8.93 -1.55
N ASP A 138 -10.06 8.39 -1.73
CA ASP A 138 -10.37 7.04 -1.31
C ASP A 138 -9.83 6.01 -2.32
N ASP A 139 -8.92 5.15 -1.86
CA ASP A 139 -8.36 4.05 -2.64
C ASP A 139 -9.00 2.71 -2.29
N THR A 140 -9.69 2.64 -1.18
CA THR A 140 -10.26 1.39 -0.70
C THR A 140 -11.64 1.18 -1.30
N LYS A 141 -11.81 0.12 -2.12
CA LYS A 141 -13.02 -0.66 -1.94
C LYS A 141 -12.93 -1.18 -0.52
N ASP A 142 -13.84 -0.74 0.33
CA ASP A 142 -13.96 -1.21 1.69
C ASP A 142 -13.84 -2.74 1.68
N ALA A 143 -12.83 -3.28 2.37
CA ALA A 143 -12.67 -4.73 2.45
C ALA A 143 -13.94 -5.36 3.05
N ASP A 144 -14.68 -4.61 3.85
CA ASP A 144 -15.98 -5.01 4.40
C ASP A 144 -17.09 -5.02 3.33
N ALA A 145 -17.01 -4.19 2.29
CA ALA A 145 -17.97 -4.21 1.18
C ALA A 145 -17.85 -5.45 0.28
N THR A 146 -16.72 -6.17 0.34
CA THR A 146 -16.53 -7.47 -0.33
C THR A 146 -16.83 -8.66 0.58
N ASN A 147 -17.03 -8.42 1.88
CA ASN A 147 -17.46 -9.42 2.84
C ASN A 147 -18.97 -9.65 2.70
N ASN A 148 -19.34 -10.45 1.72
CA ASN A 148 -20.71 -10.98 1.59
C ASN A 148 -20.96 -12.01 2.71
N HIS A 149 -21.15 -11.56 3.95
CA HIS A 149 -21.59 -12.39 5.07
C HIS A 149 -23.00 -12.98 4.90
N SER A 150 -23.64 -12.78 3.72
CA SER A 150 -25.01 -13.24 3.45
C SER A 150 -25.10 -14.58 2.72
N LYS A 151 -24.01 -15.26 2.44
CA LYS A 151 -24.02 -16.67 1.98
C LYS A 151 -22.93 -17.43 2.68
N VAL A 152 -23.27 -18.03 3.82
CA VAL A 152 -22.52 -19.14 4.39
C VAL A 152 -22.78 -20.34 3.49
N PRO A 153 -21.79 -20.79 2.66
CA PRO A 153 -21.71 -22.21 2.38
C PRO A 153 -21.12 -22.80 3.66
N GLN A 154 -21.85 -23.67 4.30
CA GLN A 154 -21.31 -24.57 5.33
C GLN A 154 -20.18 -25.36 4.70
N ASN A 155 -18.98 -24.80 4.74
CA ASN A 155 -17.64 -25.42 4.65
C ASN A 155 -16.63 -24.32 4.95
N ALA A 156 -16.74 -23.75 6.16
CA ALA A 156 -15.65 -22.98 6.76
C ALA A 156 -14.59 -23.99 7.19
N SER A 157 -13.69 -24.32 6.29
CA SER A 157 -12.36 -24.75 6.69
C SER A 157 -11.69 -23.52 7.29
N THR A 158 -11.55 -23.53 8.61
CA THR A 158 -10.58 -22.74 9.35
C THR A 158 -9.27 -22.74 8.57
N ASP A 159 -8.84 -21.56 8.07
CA ASP A 159 -7.48 -21.33 7.64
C ASP A 159 -6.55 -21.39 8.87
N VAL A 160 -6.37 -22.61 9.36
CA VAL A 160 -5.14 -23.00 10.02
C VAL A 160 -4.09 -22.91 8.93
N LEU A 161 -3.06 -22.10 9.14
CA LEU A 161 -1.83 -22.07 8.36
C LEU A 161 -1.42 -23.52 8.08
N GLU A 162 -1.83 -24.09 6.94
CA GLU A 162 -1.34 -25.41 6.55
C GLU A 162 0.17 -25.27 6.40
N PRO A 163 0.97 -26.13 7.06
CA PRO A 163 2.40 -26.14 6.88
C PRO A 163 2.67 -26.32 5.39
N SER A 164 3.51 -25.47 4.82
CA SER A 164 3.83 -25.48 3.39
C SER A 164 4.23 -26.89 2.99
N LYS A 165 3.44 -27.54 2.12
CA LYS A 165 3.72 -28.92 1.66
C LYS A 165 5.13 -28.99 1.13
N ASP A 166 5.91 -29.95 1.61
CA ASP A 166 7.27 -30.22 1.13
C ASP A 166 7.24 -30.65 -0.35
N TRP A 167 8.30 -30.31 -1.07
CA TRP A 167 8.52 -30.87 -2.40
C TRP A 167 8.89 -32.32 -2.30
N LEU A 168 8.27 -33.19 -3.13
CA LEU A 168 8.66 -34.57 -3.28
C LEU A 168 9.91 -34.63 -4.18
N GLU A 169 11.01 -35.10 -3.61
CA GLU A 169 12.27 -35.29 -4.34
C GLU A 169 12.20 -36.46 -5.32
N GLU A 170 13.16 -36.55 -6.25
CA GLU A 170 13.20 -37.61 -7.30
C GLU A 170 13.61 -38.97 -6.75
N SER A 171 14.07 -39.05 -5.50
CA SER A 171 14.52 -40.25 -4.80
C SER A 171 14.40 -40.10 -3.28
N GLY A 172 14.57 -41.16 -2.53
CA GLY A 172 14.55 -41.17 -1.07
C GLY A 172 13.27 -41.80 -0.49
N ASP A 173 13.20 -41.85 0.85
CA ASP A 173 12.11 -42.58 1.56
C ASP A 173 10.72 -42.02 1.25
N LYS A 174 10.59 -40.70 1.13
CA LYS A 174 9.30 -40.06 0.83
C LYS A 174 8.84 -40.43 -0.60
N PHE A 175 9.78 -40.49 -1.59
CA PHE A 175 9.50 -40.88 -2.96
C PHE A 175 9.09 -42.38 -3.03
N ASN A 176 9.85 -43.28 -2.38
CA ASN A 176 9.57 -44.71 -2.38
C ASN A 176 8.20 -45.00 -1.75
N LYS A 177 7.86 -44.34 -0.63
CA LYS A 177 6.53 -44.45 -0.01
C LYS A 177 5.41 -43.96 -0.92
N ALA A 178 5.63 -42.87 -1.67
CA ALA A 178 4.66 -42.38 -2.64
C ALA A 178 4.49 -43.33 -3.83
N LYS A 179 5.59 -43.90 -4.35
CA LYS A 179 5.57 -44.91 -5.42
C LYS A 179 4.86 -46.19 -4.96
N ASP A 180 5.15 -46.68 -3.76
CA ASP A 180 4.44 -47.85 -3.19
C ASP A 180 2.94 -47.56 -2.96
N ALA A 181 2.58 -46.35 -2.60
CA ALA A 181 1.17 -45.99 -2.45
C ALA A 181 0.41 -46.06 -3.79
N ILE A 182 1.04 -45.62 -4.86
CA ILE A 182 0.45 -45.72 -6.21
C ILE A 182 0.38 -47.16 -6.67
N THR A 183 1.50 -47.88 -6.59
CA THR A 183 1.62 -49.22 -7.20
C THR A 183 0.91 -50.31 -6.39
N LYS A 184 0.98 -50.25 -5.05
CA LYS A 184 0.44 -51.32 -4.18
C LYS A 184 -0.92 -50.97 -3.55
N LYS A 185 -1.27 -49.70 -3.44
CA LYS A 185 -2.49 -49.26 -2.75
C LYS A 185 -3.48 -48.50 -3.62
N GLY A 186 -3.20 -48.35 -4.92
CA GLY A 186 -4.11 -47.73 -5.90
C GLY A 186 -4.33 -46.24 -5.72
N PHE A 187 -3.41 -45.49 -5.02
CA PHE A 187 -3.50 -44.06 -4.90
C PHE A 187 -3.24 -43.37 -6.24
N THR A 188 -3.91 -42.24 -6.45
CA THR A 188 -3.71 -41.44 -7.65
C THR A 188 -2.65 -40.36 -7.40
N ILE A 189 -2.09 -39.76 -8.45
CA ILE A 189 -1.21 -38.57 -8.35
C ILE A 189 -1.91 -37.41 -7.61
N ALA A 190 -3.23 -37.30 -7.77
CA ALA A 190 -4.01 -36.29 -7.04
C ALA A 190 -3.95 -36.51 -5.51
N ASP A 191 -3.94 -37.75 -5.05
CA ASP A 191 -3.83 -38.05 -3.62
C ASP A 191 -2.43 -37.77 -3.09
N ILE A 192 -1.38 -38.04 -3.87
CA ILE A 192 0.00 -37.66 -3.51
C ILE A 192 0.13 -36.13 -3.43
N ARG A 193 -0.50 -35.37 -4.34
CA ARG A 193 -0.51 -33.91 -4.32
C ARG A 193 -1.25 -33.29 -3.13
N LYS A 194 -2.12 -34.02 -2.45
CA LYS A 194 -2.71 -33.58 -1.17
C LYS A 194 -1.66 -33.44 -0.08
N LYS A 195 -0.59 -34.27 -0.12
CA LYS A 195 0.45 -34.32 0.91
C LYS A 195 1.76 -33.63 0.51
N TYR A 196 2.13 -33.70 -0.75
CA TYR A 196 3.41 -33.19 -1.28
C TYR A 196 3.21 -32.29 -2.48
N LYS A 197 4.14 -31.35 -2.72
CA LYS A 197 4.29 -30.67 -4.01
C LYS A 197 5.01 -31.63 -4.97
N VAL A 198 4.43 -31.92 -6.12
CA VAL A 198 4.96 -32.88 -7.11
C VAL A 198 5.29 -32.15 -8.41
N SER A 199 6.57 -32.16 -8.81
CA SER A 199 7.01 -31.63 -10.10
C SER A 199 6.59 -32.55 -11.26
N LYS A 200 6.51 -32.02 -12.49
CA LYS A 200 6.21 -32.82 -13.69
C LYS A 200 7.22 -33.98 -13.91
N LYS A 201 8.49 -33.79 -13.47
CA LYS A 201 9.54 -34.79 -13.56
C LYS A 201 9.30 -35.94 -12.58
N VAL A 202 8.99 -35.60 -11.32
CA VAL A 202 8.67 -36.58 -10.27
C VAL A 202 7.39 -37.34 -10.61
N GLU A 203 6.39 -36.68 -11.17
CA GLU A 203 5.15 -37.33 -11.62
C GLU A 203 5.41 -38.42 -12.64
N LYS A 204 6.27 -38.18 -13.67
CA LYS A 204 6.66 -39.19 -14.63
C LYS A 204 7.36 -40.38 -13.98
N LEU A 205 8.27 -40.13 -13.01
CA LEU A 205 9.00 -41.17 -12.30
C LEU A 205 8.12 -42.02 -11.37
N LEU A 206 7.02 -41.47 -10.87
CA LEU A 206 6.05 -42.18 -10.04
C LEU A 206 5.12 -43.09 -10.84
N LEU A 207 4.91 -42.79 -12.13
CA LEU A 207 4.03 -43.53 -13.03
C LEU A 207 4.78 -44.58 -13.87
N THR A 208 6.11 -44.56 -13.81
CA THR A 208 6.98 -45.56 -14.43
C THR A 208 7.33 -46.66 -13.43
#